data_42d9173bc24f0f07d4484884ac2bad62
#
_entry.id   42d9173bc24f0f07d4484884ac2bad62
#
_cell.length_a   1.000
_cell.length_b   1.000
_cell.length_c   1.000
_cell.angle_alpha   90.00
_cell.angle_beta   90.00
_cell.angle_gamma   90.00
#
_symmetry.space_group_name_H-M   'P 1'
#
loop_
_entity.id
_entity.type
_entity.pdbx_description
1 polymer ?
#
loop_
_entity_poly.entity_id
_entity_poly.type
_entity_poly.pdbx_seq_one_letter_code
_entity_poly.pdbx_strand_id
1 'polypeptide(L)'
;MCIRDREYGVRFTVKGKTAAADISGEIDAASSHRVPIIGLYPGEDNTVVLELLDDSGRVKDSQEITITTEALPESLTDVIEPVETSGESAYDLTMVYGQRTHLPFAYDCMGDIRWYMNKETGNYGLYMLSNCRMIWQDTAGYVPNLEKPQSTNLYELDYLGRAYNMYYLSGGSHHEVIEKEPGGNLLVLTSSMQSHCEDKVEEIDRQTGAVVNELKLQDIIKCKYENLVDWAHINTVSYQPETDTILLSVRNLESVIKVNWTTKEIQWILCDPRFWEGTDYEKYVLKADGDFIYQFQQHTAYQIDTDLDGDDQTIEITMFDNHFLWRRKKDIDYYDKTEESYLLVYSVNEAEGTVKQIKKIPTVWSKITSAAIYEADSNHFFGMCGHVANAENGWKGMTYEFDYDTEKVLNQYCLKKTFYRAEEMRIDYNDLASPMELDENYIKGELWQPVKTWKWLWNKKPDQVLPADTLTYNITGKVLYIGTYDHQISQVIFKGAKNTYVYDTTEVRLHMETFLDFYENIPVPLQGMNADNYEIYVMYQDGFYDTQQTFAIN
;
A
#
# COMPACT_ATOMS: atom_id res chain seq x y z
N MET A 1 45.86 24.79 13.12
CA MET A 1 44.78 24.85 14.13
C MET A 1 43.75 23.82 13.68
N CYS A 2 43.71 22.67 14.35
CA CYS A 2 42.76 21.61 13.96
C CYS A 2 41.33 22.06 14.32
N ILE A 3 40.49 22.28 13.31
CA ILE A 3 39.07 22.61 13.46
C ILE A 3 38.32 21.27 13.60
N ARG A 4 38.64 20.46 14.62
CA ARG A 4 38.00 19.14 14.82
C ARG A 4 36.83 19.15 15.78
N ASP A 5 36.47 20.31 16.37
CA ASP A 5 35.51 20.38 17.48
C ASP A 5 34.29 21.28 17.19
N ARG A 6 34.01 21.61 15.92
CA ARG A 6 32.77 22.32 15.55
C ARG A 6 31.86 21.38 14.77
N GLU A 7 30.61 21.42 15.16
CA GLU A 7 29.52 20.76 14.44
C GLU A 7 29.01 21.70 13.35
N TYR A 8 28.74 21.16 12.19
CA TYR A 8 28.19 21.88 11.03
C TYR A 8 26.99 21.10 10.51
N GLY A 9 25.96 21.80 10.01
CA GLY A 9 24.95 21.20 9.16
C GLY A 9 25.52 20.89 7.77
N VAL A 10 24.88 19.99 7.05
CA VAL A 10 25.21 19.70 5.64
C VAL A 10 23.98 19.89 4.79
N ARG A 11 24.08 20.74 3.76
CA ARG A 11 23.13 20.76 2.64
C ARG A 11 23.76 20.05 1.47
N PHE A 12 23.00 19.21 0.79
CA PHE A 12 23.36 18.73 -0.52
C PHE A 12 22.32 19.12 -1.56
N THR A 13 22.77 19.25 -2.81
CA THR A 13 21.89 19.48 -3.96
C THR A 13 22.31 18.58 -5.11
N VAL A 14 21.45 17.66 -5.49
CA VAL A 14 21.59 16.90 -6.75
C VAL A 14 21.12 17.79 -7.88
N LYS A 15 22.00 18.15 -8.79
CA LYS A 15 21.67 19.04 -9.89
C LYS A 15 20.73 18.38 -10.89
N GLY A 16 19.59 19.03 -11.11
CA GLY A 16 18.62 18.64 -12.13
C GLY A 16 19.00 19.10 -13.53
N LYS A 17 18.30 18.60 -14.55
CA LYS A 17 18.39 19.07 -15.93
C LYS A 17 17.91 20.52 -16.06
N THR A 18 17.04 20.94 -15.15
CA THR A 18 16.63 22.34 -14.92
C THR A 18 16.76 22.67 -13.44
N ALA A 19 16.76 23.95 -13.08
CA ALA A 19 16.84 24.35 -11.68
C ALA A 19 15.61 23.88 -10.87
N ALA A 20 14.44 23.75 -11.49
CA ALA A 20 13.24 23.23 -10.85
C ALA A 20 13.30 21.72 -10.56
N ALA A 21 14.18 20.99 -11.24
CA ALA A 21 14.43 19.58 -11.03
C ALA A 21 15.64 19.31 -10.10
N ASP A 22 16.24 20.36 -9.48
CA ASP A 22 17.23 20.21 -8.42
C ASP A 22 16.56 19.53 -7.21
N ILE A 23 17.19 18.51 -6.64
CA ILE A 23 16.73 17.87 -5.40
C ILE A 23 17.71 18.21 -4.30
N SER A 24 17.22 18.85 -3.24
CA SER A 24 18.04 19.30 -2.13
C SER A 24 17.58 18.73 -0.81
N GLY A 25 18.53 18.48 0.09
CA GLY A 25 18.26 18.06 1.46
C GLY A 25 19.24 18.69 2.45
N GLU A 26 18.81 18.83 3.69
CA GLU A 26 19.62 19.30 4.80
C GLU A 26 19.71 18.24 5.90
N ILE A 27 20.89 18.14 6.53
CA ILE A 27 21.16 17.26 7.66
C ILE A 27 21.68 18.11 8.79
N ASP A 28 21.16 17.84 9.99
CA ASP A 28 21.48 18.58 11.21
C ASP A 28 22.97 18.59 11.53
N ALA A 29 23.38 19.59 12.33
CA ALA A 29 24.76 19.79 12.68
C ALA A 29 25.36 18.60 13.45
N ALA A 30 26.51 18.13 13.00
CA ALA A 30 27.30 17.09 13.65
C ALA A 30 28.79 17.24 13.31
N SER A 31 29.62 16.52 14.06
CA SER A 31 31.07 16.47 13.79
C SER A 31 31.45 15.52 12.63
N SER A 32 30.52 14.65 12.22
CA SER A 32 30.65 13.70 11.11
C SER A 32 29.28 13.39 10.55
N HIS A 33 29.15 13.35 9.23
CA HIS A 33 27.88 13.13 8.55
C HIS A 33 27.91 11.87 7.71
N ARG A 34 26.72 11.23 7.65
CA ARG A 34 26.37 10.27 6.61
C ARG A 34 25.28 10.92 5.79
N VAL A 35 25.57 11.24 4.53
CA VAL A 35 24.66 11.96 3.64
C VAL A 35 23.96 10.97 2.72
N PRO A 36 22.64 10.70 2.92
CA PRO A 36 21.86 9.85 2.03
C PRO A 36 21.45 10.65 0.79
N ILE A 37 22.14 10.45 -0.33
CA ILE A 37 21.85 11.14 -1.58
C ILE A 37 20.81 10.34 -2.35
N ILE A 38 19.63 10.91 -2.53
CA ILE A 38 18.51 10.38 -3.33
C ILE A 38 18.28 11.32 -4.50
N GLY A 39 17.69 10.80 -5.59
CA GLY A 39 17.30 11.61 -6.73
C GLY A 39 18.37 11.77 -7.80
N LEU A 40 19.31 10.85 -7.89
CA LEU A 40 20.28 10.80 -8.98
C LEU A 40 19.61 10.33 -10.29
N TYR A 41 20.04 10.88 -11.43
CA TYR A 41 19.65 10.37 -12.75
C TYR A 41 20.31 9.03 -13.02
N PRO A 42 19.60 8.01 -13.48
CA PRO A 42 20.17 6.72 -13.80
C PRO A 42 20.97 6.76 -15.12
N GLY A 43 22.11 6.04 -15.15
CA GLY A 43 22.96 5.94 -16.32
C GLY A 43 23.77 7.21 -16.66
N GLU A 44 23.88 8.13 -15.73
CA GLU A 44 24.52 9.44 -15.95
C GLU A 44 25.60 9.74 -14.90
N ASP A 45 26.48 10.70 -15.23
CA ASP A 45 27.37 11.34 -14.28
C ASP A 45 26.63 12.50 -13.61
N ASN A 46 26.19 12.29 -12.37
CA ASN A 46 25.41 13.26 -11.62
C ASN A 46 26.30 14.23 -10.86
N THR A 47 26.02 15.51 -10.97
CA THR A 47 26.67 16.54 -10.17
C THR A 47 25.92 16.74 -8.85
N VAL A 48 26.65 16.62 -7.74
CA VAL A 48 26.11 16.87 -6.39
C VAL A 48 26.94 17.96 -5.71
N VAL A 49 26.29 19.02 -5.26
CA VAL A 49 26.89 20.09 -4.49
C VAL A 49 26.69 19.80 -3.01
N LEU A 50 27.77 19.76 -2.24
CA LEU A 50 27.77 19.60 -0.78
C LEU A 50 28.19 20.93 -0.15
N GLU A 51 27.41 21.44 0.80
CA GLU A 51 27.66 22.69 1.51
C GLU A 51 27.69 22.44 3.01
N LEU A 52 28.72 22.95 3.70
CA LEU A 52 28.78 22.99 5.16
C LEU A 52 28.10 24.25 5.66
N LEU A 53 27.16 24.11 6.58
CA LEU A 53 26.34 25.19 7.14
C LEU A 53 26.73 25.48 8.60
N ASP A 54 26.89 26.77 8.95
CA ASP A 54 27.02 27.16 10.36
C ASP A 54 25.65 27.18 11.07
N ASP A 55 25.68 27.43 12.39
CA ASP A 55 24.49 27.50 13.25
C ASP A 55 23.42 28.52 12.79
N SER A 56 23.76 29.39 11.86
CA SER A 56 22.86 30.37 11.25
C SER A 56 22.42 29.98 9.83
N GLY A 57 22.73 28.76 9.38
CA GLY A 57 22.43 28.26 8.04
C GLY A 57 23.28 28.87 6.92
N ARG A 58 24.37 29.56 7.24
CA ARG A 58 25.25 30.18 6.24
C ARG A 58 26.31 29.20 5.77
N VAL A 59 26.53 29.15 4.47
CA VAL A 59 27.56 28.30 3.83
C VAL A 59 28.95 28.75 4.28
N LYS A 60 29.74 27.82 4.81
CA LYS A 60 31.13 27.99 5.22
C LYS A 60 32.13 27.40 4.25
N ASP A 61 31.74 26.29 3.63
CA ASP A 61 32.51 25.59 2.63
C ASP A 61 31.57 24.88 1.66
N SER A 62 32.05 24.67 0.44
CA SER A 62 31.24 24.00 -0.59
C SER A 62 32.14 23.14 -1.44
N GLN A 63 31.68 21.94 -1.77
CA GLN A 63 32.36 21.00 -2.64
C GLN A 63 31.39 20.41 -3.64
N GLU A 64 31.83 20.36 -4.89
CA GLU A 64 31.11 19.63 -5.94
C GLU A 64 31.72 18.24 -6.10
N ILE A 65 30.87 17.22 -6.16
CA ILE A 65 31.26 15.84 -6.43
C ILE A 65 30.48 15.29 -7.62
N THR A 66 31.04 14.31 -8.30
CA THR A 66 30.37 13.58 -9.37
C THR A 66 30.06 12.15 -8.90
N ILE A 67 28.83 11.71 -9.12
CA ILE A 67 28.37 10.35 -8.83
C ILE A 67 27.85 9.72 -10.11
N THR A 68 28.53 8.68 -10.58
CA THR A 68 28.09 7.90 -11.74
C THR A 68 27.15 6.80 -11.28
N THR A 69 26.02 6.64 -11.97
CA THR A 69 24.98 5.64 -11.67
C THR A 69 24.85 4.61 -12.78
N GLU A 70 24.28 3.46 -12.44
CA GLU A 70 23.90 2.45 -13.43
C GLU A 70 22.63 2.87 -14.19
N ALA A 71 22.47 2.31 -15.41
CA ALA A 71 21.28 2.55 -16.23
C ALA A 71 20.03 1.91 -15.60
N LEU A 72 18.86 2.44 -15.96
CA LEU A 72 17.56 1.85 -15.56
C LEU A 72 17.45 0.39 -16.02
N PRO A 73 16.74 -0.44 -15.25
CA PRO A 73 16.24 -1.72 -15.74
C PRO A 73 15.42 -1.54 -17.03
N GLU A 74 15.50 -2.50 -17.96
CA GLU A 74 14.75 -2.46 -19.22
C GLU A 74 13.25 -2.23 -19.02
N SER A 75 12.68 -2.76 -17.93
CA SER A 75 11.26 -2.63 -17.60
C SER A 75 10.83 -1.20 -17.26
N LEU A 76 11.77 -0.31 -16.92
CA LEU A 76 11.52 1.09 -16.60
C LEU A 76 11.99 2.05 -17.71
N THR A 77 12.65 1.54 -18.75
CA THR A 77 13.04 2.36 -19.89
C THR A 77 11.78 2.81 -20.65
N ASP A 78 11.68 4.11 -20.95
CA ASP A 78 10.57 4.73 -21.67
C ASP A 78 9.17 4.48 -21.05
N VAL A 79 9.09 4.24 -19.75
CA VAL A 79 7.80 3.96 -19.08
C VAL A 79 6.93 5.20 -18.91
N ILE A 80 7.53 6.39 -18.90
CA ILE A 80 6.87 7.67 -18.72
C ILE A 80 7.13 8.60 -19.90
N GLU A 81 6.13 9.37 -20.29
CA GLU A 81 6.17 10.35 -21.37
C GLU A 81 5.46 11.64 -20.91
N PRO A 82 6.16 12.77 -20.80
CA PRO A 82 5.55 14.06 -20.55
C PRO A 82 4.59 14.43 -21.69
N VAL A 83 3.35 14.82 -21.34
CA VAL A 83 2.35 15.31 -22.30
C VAL A 83 2.26 16.83 -22.26
N GLU A 84 2.22 17.37 -21.04
CA GLU A 84 2.27 18.80 -20.75
C GLU A 84 3.05 18.99 -19.45
N THR A 85 3.94 19.97 -19.38
CA THR A 85 4.64 20.29 -18.14
C THR A 85 4.96 21.77 -18.07
N SER A 86 4.70 22.36 -16.91
CA SER A 86 5.13 23.71 -16.56
C SER A 86 6.63 23.78 -16.27
N GLY A 87 7.27 22.63 -16.02
CA GLY A 87 8.64 22.51 -15.55
C GLY A 87 8.77 22.69 -14.03
N GLU A 88 7.66 22.86 -13.33
CA GLU A 88 7.57 22.96 -11.86
C GLU A 88 6.46 22.01 -11.38
N SER A 89 6.61 21.46 -10.17
CA SER A 89 5.59 20.62 -9.53
C SER A 89 5.58 20.91 -8.02
N ALA A 90 4.45 20.66 -7.38
CA ALA A 90 4.37 20.70 -5.91
C ALA A 90 5.21 19.60 -5.26
N TYR A 91 5.44 18.49 -5.97
CA TYR A 91 6.25 17.37 -5.50
C TYR A 91 7.67 17.42 -6.08
N ASP A 92 8.68 17.24 -5.23
CA ASP A 92 10.04 16.99 -5.71
C ASP A 92 10.09 15.71 -6.56
N LEU A 93 9.44 14.66 -6.07
CA LEU A 93 9.30 13.40 -6.76
C LEU A 93 7.88 12.83 -6.61
N THR A 94 7.32 12.35 -7.73
CA THR A 94 6.06 11.60 -7.74
C THR A 94 6.37 10.11 -7.78
N MET A 95 6.00 9.39 -6.71
CA MET A 95 6.10 7.93 -6.61
C MET A 95 4.97 7.25 -7.35
N VAL A 96 5.26 6.23 -8.14
CA VAL A 96 4.29 5.39 -8.86
C VAL A 96 4.50 3.94 -8.52
N TYR A 97 3.41 3.22 -8.22
CA TYR A 97 3.51 1.82 -7.79
C TYR A 97 2.26 0.98 -8.09
N GLY A 98 2.45 -0.32 -7.98
CA GLY A 98 1.43 -1.35 -8.08
C GLY A 98 1.01 -1.72 -9.50
N GLN A 99 0.15 -2.70 -9.59
CA GLN A 99 -0.33 -3.29 -10.85
C GLN A 99 0.82 -3.73 -11.79
N ARG A 100 0.79 -3.28 -13.05
CA ARG A 100 1.76 -3.68 -14.07
C ARG A 100 3.06 -2.87 -14.07
N THR A 101 3.22 -1.93 -13.14
CA THR A 101 4.52 -1.27 -12.96
C THR A 101 5.55 -2.20 -12.34
N HIS A 102 5.13 -3.25 -11.65
CA HIS A 102 5.92 -4.25 -10.94
C HIS A 102 7.05 -3.68 -10.08
N LEU A 103 7.91 -2.82 -10.63
CA LEU A 103 8.94 -2.08 -9.91
C LEU A 103 8.41 -0.67 -9.63
N PRO A 104 8.26 -0.28 -8.36
CA PRO A 104 7.93 1.10 -7.99
C PRO A 104 9.04 2.04 -8.43
N PHE A 105 8.67 3.24 -8.87
CA PHE A 105 9.61 4.28 -9.24
C PHE A 105 9.07 5.67 -8.92
N ALA A 106 9.98 6.65 -8.81
CA ALA A 106 9.61 8.04 -8.65
C ALA A 106 10.27 8.91 -9.71
N TYR A 107 9.53 9.90 -10.21
CA TYR A 107 9.95 10.81 -11.26
C TYR A 107 9.84 12.27 -10.84
N ASP A 108 10.65 13.14 -11.43
CA ASP A 108 10.65 14.59 -11.20
C ASP A 108 9.68 15.34 -12.13
N CYS A 109 9.63 16.68 -11.97
CA CYS A 109 8.78 17.57 -12.78
C CYS A 109 9.06 17.55 -14.29
N MET A 110 10.16 16.95 -14.74
CA MET A 110 10.47 16.77 -16.16
C MET A 110 10.03 15.39 -16.68
N GLY A 111 9.56 14.49 -15.79
CA GLY A 111 9.23 13.11 -16.09
C GLY A 111 10.42 12.16 -16.09
N ASP A 112 11.58 12.60 -15.61
CA ASP A 112 12.77 11.77 -15.48
C ASP A 112 12.69 10.91 -14.20
N ILE A 113 12.96 9.61 -14.31
CA ILE A 113 13.00 8.73 -13.15
C ILE A 113 14.24 9.03 -12.32
N ARG A 114 14.05 9.30 -11.02
CA ARG A 114 15.08 9.68 -10.06
C ARG A 114 15.26 8.70 -8.90
N TRP A 115 14.34 7.77 -8.77
CA TRP A 115 14.39 6.70 -7.79
C TRP A 115 13.61 5.49 -8.31
N TYR A 116 14.03 4.29 -7.97
CA TYR A 116 13.24 3.08 -8.18
C TYR A 116 13.60 2.00 -7.15
N MET A 117 12.65 1.14 -6.87
CA MET A 117 12.85 -0.03 -6.03
C MET A 117 13.16 -1.25 -6.90
N ASN A 118 14.31 -1.87 -6.70
CA ASN A 118 14.71 -3.07 -7.44
C ASN A 118 14.10 -4.35 -6.81
N LYS A 119 12.82 -4.30 -6.48
CA LYS A 119 12.02 -5.41 -5.96
C LYS A 119 10.61 -5.29 -6.51
N GLU A 120 10.08 -6.40 -6.99
CA GLU A 120 8.69 -6.46 -7.41
C GLU A 120 7.76 -6.32 -6.20
N THR A 121 6.64 -5.67 -6.41
CA THR A 121 5.61 -5.50 -5.40
C THR A 121 4.38 -6.34 -5.74
N GLY A 122 3.52 -6.59 -4.74
CA GLY A 122 2.17 -7.07 -4.97
C GLY A 122 1.32 -6.09 -5.78
N ASN A 123 0.09 -6.45 -6.06
CA ASN A 123 -0.81 -5.68 -6.92
C ASN A 123 -1.02 -4.22 -6.47
N TYR A 124 -1.00 -3.98 -5.16
CA TYR A 124 -1.23 -2.67 -4.56
C TYR A 124 0.08 -1.91 -4.27
N GLY A 125 1.19 -2.62 -4.14
CA GLY A 125 2.55 -2.09 -4.19
C GLY A 125 3.12 -1.59 -2.88
N LEU A 126 3.16 -0.30 -2.73
CA LEU A 126 3.71 0.40 -1.58
C LEU A 126 2.64 1.22 -0.87
N TYR A 127 2.95 1.62 0.37
CA TYR A 127 2.17 2.59 1.13
C TYR A 127 3.15 3.50 1.83
N MET A 128 3.03 4.80 1.60
CA MET A 128 3.92 5.79 2.18
C MET A 128 3.56 6.04 3.64
N LEU A 129 4.56 6.06 4.50
CA LEU A 129 4.43 6.37 5.91
C LEU A 129 5.20 7.65 6.24
N SER A 130 5.02 8.16 7.45
CA SER A 130 5.88 9.21 7.98
C SER A 130 7.33 8.73 8.13
N ASN A 131 8.26 9.66 8.39
CA ASN A 131 9.68 9.36 8.68
C ASN A 131 10.40 8.60 7.56
N CYS A 132 10.13 8.95 6.29
CA CYS A 132 10.71 8.28 5.12
C CYS A 132 10.55 6.77 5.12
N ARG A 133 9.52 6.28 5.75
CA ARG A 133 9.15 4.88 5.76
C ARG A 133 8.08 4.58 4.72
N MET A 134 8.07 3.34 4.31
CA MET A 134 7.04 2.79 3.45
C MET A 134 6.75 1.35 3.86
N ILE A 135 5.54 0.90 3.65
CA ILE A 135 5.19 -0.50 3.72
C ILE A 135 5.30 -1.07 2.31
N TRP A 136 6.13 -2.07 2.15
CA TRP A 136 6.25 -2.86 0.93
C TRP A 136 5.46 -4.15 1.06
N GLN A 137 4.55 -4.33 0.11
CA GLN A 137 3.75 -5.53 -0.01
C GLN A 137 4.55 -6.60 -0.77
N ASP A 138 5.06 -7.61 -0.05
CA ASP A 138 5.86 -8.69 -0.63
C ASP A 138 5.03 -9.60 -1.53
N THR A 139 5.66 -10.13 -2.57
CA THR A 139 5.07 -11.14 -3.46
C THR A 139 5.27 -12.58 -2.96
N ALA A 140 6.10 -12.78 -1.94
CA ALA A 140 6.46 -14.12 -1.46
C ALA A 140 5.38 -14.81 -0.63
N GLY A 141 4.54 -14.05 0.10
CA GLY A 141 3.48 -14.60 0.92
C GLY A 141 2.12 -14.14 0.42
N TYR A 142 1.29 -15.03 -0.08
CA TYR A 142 -0.05 -14.70 -0.52
C TYR A 142 -1.10 -15.54 0.20
N VAL A 143 -2.16 -14.88 0.63
CA VAL A 143 -3.43 -15.57 0.91
C VAL A 143 -4.14 -15.74 -0.42
N PRO A 144 -4.41 -16.95 -0.88
CA PRO A 144 -5.23 -17.16 -2.05
C PRO A 144 -6.62 -16.61 -1.77
N ASN A 145 -7.04 -15.63 -2.55
CA ASN A 145 -8.44 -15.25 -2.58
C ASN A 145 -9.02 -15.51 -3.95
N LEU A 146 -10.35 -15.45 -4.03
CA LEU A 146 -11.11 -15.83 -5.22
C LEU A 146 -10.77 -15.04 -6.49
N GLU A 147 -10.13 -13.89 -6.38
CA GLU A 147 -9.90 -13.03 -7.53
C GLU A 147 -8.46 -12.53 -7.63
N LYS A 148 -7.79 -12.31 -6.50
CA LYS A 148 -6.44 -11.77 -6.47
C LYS A 148 -5.72 -12.25 -5.22
N PRO A 149 -4.49 -12.74 -5.34
CA PRO A 149 -3.67 -13.05 -4.18
C PRO A 149 -3.43 -11.76 -3.36
N GLN A 150 -3.60 -11.87 -2.04
CA GLN A 150 -3.32 -10.80 -1.09
C GLN A 150 -2.08 -11.12 -0.29
N SER A 151 -1.17 -10.16 -0.14
CA SER A 151 0.08 -10.38 0.56
C SER A 151 -0.14 -10.53 2.06
N THR A 152 0.42 -11.58 2.64
CA THR A 152 0.46 -11.78 4.09
C THR A 152 1.64 -11.08 4.76
N ASN A 153 2.63 -10.65 3.98
CA ASN A 153 3.87 -10.06 4.49
C ASN A 153 3.96 -8.60 4.09
N LEU A 154 4.00 -7.73 5.07
CA LEU A 154 4.25 -6.31 4.90
C LEU A 154 5.60 -5.96 5.50
N TYR A 155 6.52 -5.50 4.68
CA TYR A 155 7.83 -5.03 5.15
C TYR A 155 7.81 -3.52 5.31
N GLU A 156 8.20 -3.05 6.48
CA GLU A 156 8.49 -1.65 6.72
C GLU A 156 9.93 -1.36 6.29
N LEU A 157 10.05 -0.53 5.26
CA LEU A 157 11.31 -0.16 4.62
C LEU A 157 11.49 1.36 4.67
N ASP A 158 12.72 1.82 4.40
CA ASP A 158 12.96 3.20 3.98
C ASP A 158 13.38 3.28 2.51
N TYR A 159 13.58 4.52 2.03
CA TYR A 159 13.93 4.77 0.63
C TYR A 159 15.35 4.30 0.23
N LEU A 160 16.19 3.91 1.21
CA LEU A 160 17.48 3.27 0.97
C LEU A 160 17.37 1.74 0.92
N GLY A 161 16.17 1.19 1.10
CA GLY A 161 15.90 -0.25 1.11
C GLY A 161 16.27 -0.95 2.42
N ARG A 162 16.48 -0.21 3.52
CA ARG A 162 16.73 -0.79 4.84
C ARG A 162 15.40 -1.30 5.40
N ALA A 163 15.34 -2.58 5.76
CA ALA A 163 14.15 -3.23 6.31
C ALA A 163 14.19 -3.19 7.86
N TYR A 164 13.14 -2.65 8.46
CA TYR A 164 13.01 -2.46 9.90
C TYR A 164 12.13 -3.52 10.55
N ASN A 165 10.96 -3.76 9.97
CA ASN A 165 9.98 -4.71 10.47
C ASN A 165 9.38 -5.52 9.32
N MET A 166 8.86 -6.69 9.64
CA MET A 166 7.96 -7.45 8.80
C MET A 166 6.70 -7.77 9.61
N TYR A 167 5.56 -7.28 9.16
CA TYR A 167 4.26 -7.58 9.74
C TYR A 167 3.62 -8.74 9.01
N TYR A 168 3.20 -9.76 9.75
CA TYR A 168 2.45 -10.87 9.21
C TYR A 168 0.96 -10.67 9.45
N LEU A 169 0.16 -10.78 8.40
CA LEU A 169 -1.29 -10.62 8.44
C LEU A 169 -1.96 -11.86 7.84
N SER A 170 -2.61 -12.66 8.67
CA SER A 170 -3.28 -13.89 8.23
C SER A 170 -4.38 -13.64 7.19
N GLY A 171 -5.06 -12.49 7.27
CA GLY A 171 -6.08 -12.06 6.30
C GLY A 171 -5.52 -11.49 5.00
N GLY A 172 -4.20 -11.34 4.92
CA GLY A 172 -3.55 -10.62 3.83
C GLY A 172 -3.91 -9.14 3.80
N SER A 173 -3.09 -8.33 3.14
CA SER A 173 -3.34 -6.90 2.95
C SER A 173 -3.75 -6.58 1.53
N HIS A 174 -4.57 -5.55 1.38
CA HIS A 174 -4.99 -5.02 0.10
C HIS A 174 -5.17 -3.49 0.17
N HIS A 175 -5.20 -2.85 -0.95
CA HIS A 175 -5.60 -1.46 -1.24
C HIS A 175 -4.97 -0.36 -0.40
N GLU A 176 -4.97 -0.44 0.96
CA GLU A 176 -4.53 0.66 1.83
C GLU A 176 -3.87 0.19 3.12
N VAL A 177 -2.79 0.89 3.48
CA VAL A 177 -2.17 0.88 4.81
C VAL A 177 -1.85 2.33 5.17
N ILE A 178 -2.34 2.80 6.30
CA ILE A 178 -2.05 4.14 6.81
C ILE A 178 -1.54 4.09 8.25
N GLU A 179 -0.82 5.12 8.66
CA GLU A 179 -0.58 5.37 10.08
C GLU A 179 -1.82 6.03 10.70
N LYS A 180 -2.23 5.56 11.86
CA LYS A 180 -3.32 6.17 12.62
C LYS A 180 -2.92 7.56 13.12
N GLU A 181 -1.65 7.71 13.44
CA GLU A 181 -0.94 8.96 13.71
C GLU A 181 0.51 8.78 13.27
N PRO A 182 1.26 9.83 12.95
CA PRO A 182 2.65 9.70 12.51
C PRO A 182 3.50 8.87 13.50
N GLY A 183 4.08 7.77 13.02
CA GLY A 183 4.84 6.81 13.82
C GLY A 183 4.01 5.89 14.71
N GLY A 184 2.68 6.02 14.73
CA GLY A 184 1.75 5.24 15.53
C GLY A 184 1.34 3.91 14.89
N ASN A 185 0.24 3.34 15.41
CA ASN A 185 -0.34 2.09 14.92
C ASN A 185 -0.74 2.19 13.45
N LEU A 186 -0.75 1.05 12.76
CA LEU A 186 -1.16 0.95 11.37
C LEU A 186 -2.63 0.55 11.27
N LEU A 187 -3.41 1.25 10.42
CA LEU A 187 -4.70 0.77 9.94
C LEU A 187 -4.49 0.09 8.58
N VAL A 188 -4.89 -1.16 8.50
CA VAL A 188 -4.66 -2.01 7.34
C VAL A 188 -5.97 -2.55 6.82
N LEU A 189 -6.20 -2.45 5.53
CA LEU A 189 -7.31 -3.13 4.88
C LEU A 189 -6.96 -4.60 4.68
N THR A 190 -7.80 -5.49 5.24
CA THR A 190 -7.62 -6.94 5.22
C THR A 190 -8.92 -7.64 4.83
N SER A 191 -8.91 -8.96 4.84
CA SER A 191 -10.07 -9.79 4.54
C SER A 191 -10.55 -10.50 5.79
N SER A 192 -11.87 -10.64 5.96
CA SER A 192 -12.47 -11.33 7.11
C SER A 192 -12.27 -12.85 7.07
N MET A 193 -11.75 -13.38 5.97
CA MET A 193 -11.48 -14.80 5.76
C MET A 193 -12.75 -15.69 5.70
N GLN A 194 -12.62 -16.95 5.40
CA GLN A 194 -13.66 -17.95 5.21
C GLN A 194 -14.41 -17.84 3.88
N SER A 195 -15.19 -16.78 3.63
CA SER A 195 -16.02 -16.65 2.42
C SER A 195 -16.00 -15.25 1.80
N HIS A 196 -15.35 -14.29 2.45
CA HIS A 196 -15.36 -12.88 2.04
C HIS A 196 -13.95 -12.31 1.98
N CYS A 197 -13.74 -11.40 1.04
CA CYS A 197 -12.51 -10.66 0.89
C CYS A 197 -12.76 -9.14 0.84
N GLU A 198 -11.72 -8.38 1.14
CA GLU A 198 -11.70 -6.92 1.01
C GLU A 198 -12.84 -6.23 1.79
N ASP A 199 -13.11 -6.73 3.01
CA ASP A 199 -14.26 -6.34 3.82
C ASP A 199 -13.94 -6.01 5.29
N LYS A 200 -12.63 -5.93 5.63
CA LYS A 200 -12.20 -5.73 7.01
C LYS A 200 -11.12 -4.64 7.12
N VAL A 201 -11.12 -3.93 8.26
CA VAL A 201 -10.04 -3.05 8.70
C VAL A 201 -9.47 -3.59 9.99
N GLU A 202 -8.13 -3.66 10.09
CA GLU A 202 -7.41 -4.01 11.31
C GLU A 202 -6.51 -2.87 11.77
N GLU A 203 -6.50 -2.60 13.07
CA GLU A 203 -5.49 -1.76 13.72
C GLU A 203 -4.38 -2.64 14.25
N ILE A 204 -3.18 -2.45 13.75
CA ILE A 204 -1.99 -3.20 14.10
C ILE A 204 -1.13 -2.35 15.05
N ASP A 205 -0.83 -2.85 16.23
CA ASP A 205 0.20 -2.29 17.09
C ASP A 205 1.57 -2.39 16.39
N ARG A 206 2.17 -1.25 16.08
CA ARG A 206 3.38 -1.20 15.25
C ARG A 206 4.59 -1.84 15.89
N GLN A 207 4.64 -1.91 17.22
CA GLN A 207 5.78 -2.51 17.95
C GLN A 207 5.70 -4.03 18.01
N THR A 208 4.50 -4.58 18.17
CA THR A 208 4.29 -6.00 18.37
C THR A 208 3.72 -6.72 17.17
N GLY A 209 3.05 -5.99 16.26
CA GLY A 209 2.28 -6.54 15.15
C GLY A 209 0.94 -7.16 15.57
N ALA A 210 0.55 -7.03 16.83
CA ALA A 210 -0.73 -7.56 17.30
C ALA A 210 -1.91 -6.73 16.78
N VAL A 211 -2.98 -7.40 16.40
CA VAL A 211 -4.26 -6.74 16.09
C VAL A 211 -4.88 -6.26 17.41
N VAL A 212 -5.00 -4.95 17.57
CA VAL A 212 -5.53 -4.34 18.80
C VAL A 212 -6.97 -3.86 18.66
N ASN A 213 -7.44 -3.65 17.43
CA ASN A 213 -8.82 -3.31 17.11
C ASN A 213 -9.14 -3.76 15.68
N GLU A 214 -10.40 -4.11 15.42
CA GLU A 214 -10.84 -4.50 14.07
C GLU A 214 -12.27 -4.05 13.78
N LEU A 215 -12.58 -3.92 12.52
CA LEU A 215 -13.94 -3.76 12.00
C LEU A 215 -14.16 -4.72 10.83
N LYS A 216 -15.06 -5.69 11.00
CA LYS A 216 -15.62 -6.47 9.89
C LYS A 216 -16.88 -5.75 9.41
N LEU A 217 -16.90 -5.33 8.16
CA LEU A 217 -18.01 -4.53 7.65
C LEU A 217 -19.35 -5.25 7.78
N GLN A 218 -19.36 -6.59 7.69
CA GLN A 218 -20.55 -7.41 7.92
C GLN A 218 -21.18 -7.26 9.31
N ASP A 219 -20.41 -6.84 10.33
CA ASP A 219 -20.95 -6.69 11.68
C ASP A 219 -21.87 -5.48 11.79
N ILE A 220 -21.66 -4.48 10.94
CA ILE A 220 -22.40 -3.22 10.96
C ILE A 220 -23.32 -3.00 9.74
N ILE A 221 -23.08 -3.71 8.63
CA ILE A 221 -23.89 -3.59 7.40
C ILE A 221 -24.39 -4.95 6.94
N LYS A 222 -25.71 -5.01 6.73
CA LYS A 222 -26.39 -6.15 6.11
C LYS A 222 -27.03 -5.69 4.81
N CYS A 223 -26.73 -6.34 3.72
CA CYS A 223 -27.31 -5.98 2.43
C CYS A 223 -27.51 -7.21 1.53
N LYS A 224 -28.25 -7.04 0.44
CA LYS A 224 -28.57 -8.13 -0.51
C LYS A 224 -27.32 -8.74 -1.19
N TYR A 225 -26.17 -8.09 -1.07
CA TYR A 225 -24.91 -8.52 -1.71
C TYR A 225 -23.97 -9.24 -0.75
N GLU A 226 -24.30 -9.33 0.54
CA GLU A 226 -23.42 -9.90 1.58
C GLU A 226 -23.00 -11.36 1.36
N ASN A 227 -23.69 -12.08 0.47
CA ASN A 227 -23.33 -13.46 0.11
C ASN A 227 -22.31 -13.55 -1.04
N LEU A 228 -21.91 -12.44 -1.63
CA LEU A 228 -20.87 -12.42 -2.64
C LEU A 228 -19.50 -12.40 -1.95
N VAL A 229 -18.53 -13.10 -2.51
CA VAL A 229 -17.18 -13.16 -1.96
C VAL A 229 -16.55 -11.77 -1.83
N ASP A 230 -16.57 -11.01 -2.90
CA ASP A 230 -16.12 -9.61 -2.95
C ASP A 230 -17.34 -8.69 -2.91
N TRP A 231 -18.04 -8.68 -1.77
CA TRP A 231 -19.30 -7.97 -1.62
C TRP A 231 -19.13 -6.48 -1.33
N ALA A 232 -18.09 -6.13 -0.58
CA ALA A 232 -17.80 -4.78 -0.11
C ALA A 232 -16.75 -4.07 -0.96
N HIS A 233 -15.59 -4.68 -1.10
CA HIS A 233 -14.42 -4.12 -1.78
C HIS A 233 -14.01 -2.77 -1.20
N ILE A 234 -13.65 -2.77 0.10
CA ILE A 234 -13.11 -1.57 0.73
C ILE A 234 -11.77 -1.27 0.08
N ASN A 235 -11.62 -0.08 -0.50
CA ASN A 235 -10.40 0.27 -1.22
C ASN A 235 -9.67 1.50 -0.67
N THR A 236 -10.22 2.15 0.36
CA THR A 236 -9.58 3.25 1.05
C THR A 236 -10.05 3.31 2.50
N VAL A 237 -9.16 3.65 3.40
CA VAL A 237 -9.44 4.02 4.78
C VAL A 237 -8.67 5.30 5.13
N SER A 238 -9.32 6.26 5.79
CA SER A 238 -8.67 7.37 6.46
C SER A 238 -9.15 7.48 7.90
N TYR A 239 -8.36 8.08 8.77
CA TYR A 239 -8.68 8.20 10.19
C TYR A 239 -8.64 9.66 10.64
N GLN A 240 -9.62 10.06 11.45
CA GLN A 240 -9.72 11.37 12.04
C GLN A 240 -9.59 11.28 13.57
N PRO A 241 -8.46 11.70 14.14
CA PRO A 241 -8.17 11.53 15.56
C PRO A 241 -9.10 12.34 16.45
N GLU A 242 -9.50 13.54 16.03
CA GLU A 242 -10.35 14.46 16.81
C GLU A 242 -11.74 13.88 17.10
N THR A 243 -12.25 13.05 16.21
CA THR A 243 -13.59 12.47 16.30
C THR A 243 -13.57 10.96 16.52
N ASP A 244 -12.38 10.34 16.52
CA ASP A 244 -12.19 8.89 16.53
C ASP A 244 -13.03 8.18 15.46
N THR A 245 -12.94 8.66 14.23
CA THR A 245 -13.70 8.12 13.10
C THR A 245 -12.80 7.65 11.98
N ILE A 246 -13.27 6.63 11.27
CA ILE A 246 -12.71 6.20 9.99
C ILE A 246 -13.68 6.50 8.85
N LEU A 247 -13.13 6.89 7.71
CA LEU A 247 -13.85 7.03 6.47
C LEU A 247 -13.47 5.87 5.56
N LEU A 248 -14.45 5.12 5.09
CA LEU A 248 -14.27 3.94 4.24
C LEU A 248 -14.82 4.19 2.84
N SER A 249 -14.02 4.02 1.82
CA SER A 249 -14.50 3.89 0.44
C SER A 249 -14.87 2.44 0.17
N VAL A 250 -16.17 2.16 0.10
CA VAL A 250 -16.72 0.82 -0.11
C VAL A 250 -17.20 0.70 -1.55
N ARG A 251 -16.26 0.34 -2.43
CA ARG A 251 -16.40 0.40 -3.88
C ARG A 251 -17.63 -0.37 -4.40
N ASN A 252 -17.82 -1.60 -3.94
CA ASN A 252 -18.89 -2.45 -4.43
C ASN A 252 -20.26 -2.13 -3.80
N LEU A 253 -20.34 -1.23 -2.83
CA LEU A 253 -21.57 -0.64 -2.32
C LEU A 253 -21.83 0.77 -2.84
N GLU A 254 -21.01 1.25 -3.80
CA GLU A 254 -21.10 2.61 -4.37
C GLU A 254 -21.15 3.69 -3.28
N SER A 255 -20.55 3.42 -2.11
CA SER A 255 -20.74 4.21 -0.90
C SER A 255 -19.42 4.61 -0.25
N VAL A 256 -19.38 5.82 0.30
CA VAL A 256 -18.39 6.22 1.30
C VAL A 256 -19.10 6.23 2.66
N ILE A 257 -18.50 5.59 3.65
CA ILE A 257 -19.14 5.34 4.95
C ILE A 257 -18.24 5.86 6.05
N LYS A 258 -18.75 6.77 6.90
CA LYS A 258 -18.07 7.22 8.10
C LYS A 258 -18.52 6.42 9.30
N VAL A 259 -17.57 5.89 10.07
CA VAL A 259 -17.79 5.00 11.19
C VAL A 259 -16.96 5.47 12.38
N ASN A 260 -17.54 5.52 13.58
CA ASN A 260 -16.73 5.71 14.79
C ASN A 260 -15.86 4.48 15.03
N TRP A 261 -14.55 4.69 15.19
CA TRP A 261 -13.59 3.59 15.23
C TRP A 261 -13.67 2.75 16.51
N THR A 262 -14.04 3.35 17.64
CA THR A 262 -14.19 2.63 18.91
C THR A 262 -15.57 1.97 19.03
N THR A 263 -16.66 2.71 18.76
CA THR A 263 -18.03 2.19 18.98
C THR A 263 -18.58 1.38 17.81
N LYS A 264 -17.97 1.49 16.62
CA LYS A 264 -18.41 0.88 15.36
C LYS A 264 -19.77 1.40 14.85
N GLU A 265 -20.22 2.54 15.36
CA GLU A 265 -21.46 3.17 14.94
C GLU A 265 -21.29 3.92 13.63
N ILE A 266 -22.19 3.67 12.67
CA ILE A 266 -22.25 4.42 11.41
C ILE A 266 -22.67 5.85 11.72
N GLN A 267 -21.90 6.82 11.28
CA GLN A 267 -22.22 8.24 11.40
C GLN A 267 -23.06 8.70 10.22
N TRP A 268 -22.60 8.44 9.00
CA TRP A 268 -23.32 8.74 7.76
C TRP A 268 -22.80 7.91 6.59
N ILE A 269 -23.56 7.95 5.48
CA ILE A 269 -23.27 7.28 4.21
C ILE A 269 -23.42 8.30 3.08
N LEU A 270 -22.38 8.45 2.24
CA LEU A 270 -22.41 9.23 1.01
C LEU A 270 -22.53 8.29 -0.20
N CYS A 271 -23.67 8.35 -0.88
CA CYS A 271 -23.95 7.57 -2.08
C CYS A 271 -25.24 8.07 -2.74
N ASP A 272 -25.60 7.53 -3.91
CA ASP A 272 -26.94 7.72 -4.45
C ASP A 272 -27.99 7.12 -3.49
N PRO A 273 -28.97 7.91 -3.00
CA PRO A 273 -29.94 7.46 -1.99
C PRO A 273 -30.72 6.21 -2.41
N ARG A 274 -30.95 6.04 -3.72
CA ARG A 274 -31.66 4.87 -4.27
C ARG A 274 -30.97 3.54 -3.97
N PHE A 275 -29.67 3.55 -3.66
CA PHE A 275 -28.95 2.34 -3.29
C PHE A 275 -29.41 1.76 -1.94
N TRP A 276 -29.73 2.62 -0.98
CA TRP A 276 -30.13 2.25 0.38
C TRP A 276 -31.62 2.45 0.66
N GLU A 277 -32.41 2.91 -0.34
CA GLU A 277 -33.86 3.11 -0.21
C GLU A 277 -34.58 1.87 0.32
N GLY A 278 -35.43 2.06 1.33
CA GLY A 278 -36.21 0.99 1.99
C GLY A 278 -35.37 0.06 2.88
N THR A 279 -34.12 0.37 3.17
CA THR A 279 -33.29 -0.37 4.13
C THR A 279 -33.18 0.37 5.46
N ASP A 280 -32.68 -0.32 6.51
CA ASP A 280 -32.41 0.29 7.82
C ASP A 280 -31.29 1.35 7.77
N TYR A 281 -30.55 1.44 6.66
CA TYR A 281 -29.41 2.34 6.46
C TYR A 281 -29.79 3.64 5.75
N GLU A 282 -30.98 3.74 5.16
CA GLU A 282 -31.47 4.94 4.48
C GLU A 282 -31.38 6.20 5.36
N LYS A 283 -31.58 6.05 6.67
CA LYS A 283 -31.50 7.14 7.65
C LYS A 283 -30.11 7.76 7.82
N TYR A 284 -29.05 7.07 7.39
CA TYR A 284 -27.67 7.54 7.45
C TYR A 284 -27.21 8.21 6.14
N VAL A 285 -28.03 8.11 5.07
CA VAL A 285 -27.64 8.64 3.77
C VAL A 285 -27.71 10.15 3.77
N LEU A 286 -26.60 10.80 3.42
CA LEU A 286 -26.53 12.25 3.28
C LEU A 286 -27.45 12.75 2.17
N LYS A 287 -28.05 13.93 2.40
CA LYS A 287 -28.90 14.59 1.41
C LYS A 287 -28.08 15.53 0.56
N ALA A 288 -28.09 15.34 -0.74
CA ALA A 288 -27.45 16.25 -1.67
C ALA A 288 -28.13 17.63 -1.65
N ASP A 289 -27.32 18.67 -1.64
CA ASP A 289 -27.73 20.08 -1.77
C ASP A 289 -27.13 20.70 -3.04
N GLY A 290 -28.00 21.20 -3.93
CA GLY A 290 -27.60 21.76 -5.21
C GLY A 290 -27.35 20.74 -6.31
N ASP A 291 -26.61 21.16 -7.33
CA ASP A 291 -26.19 20.30 -8.44
C ASP A 291 -25.19 19.27 -7.93
N PHE A 292 -25.42 18.01 -8.21
CA PHE A 292 -24.67 16.91 -7.61
C PHE A 292 -24.52 15.73 -8.57
N ILE A 293 -23.31 15.16 -8.63
CA ILE A 293 -23.05 13.88 -9.28
C ILE A 293 -22.67 12.86 -8.21
N TYR A 294 -23.34 11.71 -8.21
CA TYR A 294 -22.98 10.60 -7.32
C TYR A 294 -21.84 9.79 -7.96
N GLN A 295 -20.94 9.36 -7.12
CA GLN A 295 -19.82 8.50 -7.48
C GLN A 295 -20.27 7.06 -7.79
N PHE A 296 -19.53 6.40 -8.68
CA PHE A 296 -19.68 4.97 -8.98
C PHE A 296 -18.31 4.29 -9.04
N GLN A 297 -18.11 3.24 -8.24
CA GLN A 297 -16.87 2.46 -8.14
C GLN A 297 -15.66 3.33 -7.79
N GLN A 298 -15.86 4.27 -6.90
CA GLN A 298 -14.89 5.27 -6.47
C GLN A 298 -13.63 4.67 -5.82
N HIS A 299 -12.55 5.45 -5.83
CA HIS A 299 -11.30 5.20 -5.11
C HIS A 299 -10.87 6.45 -4.33
N THR A 300 -9.99 6.26 -3.34
CA THR A 300 -9.33 7.33 -2.59
C THR A 300 -10.28 8.39 -2.01
N ALA A 301 -11.26 7.96 -1.23
CA ALA A 301 -12.08 8.88 -0.47
C ALA A 301 -11.32 9.28 0.82
N TYR A 302 -10.84 10.52 0.88
CA TYR A 302 -10.12 11.07 2.03
C TYR A 302 -10.83 12.28 2.59
N GLN A 303 -11.01 12.34 3.91
CA GLN A 303 -11.31 13.60 4.60
C GLN A 303 -10.01 14.40 4.68
N ILE A 304 -10.07 15.69 4.33
CA ILE A 304 -8.95 16.63 4.41
C ILE A 304 -9.24 17.70 5.47
N ASP A 305 -8.16 18.28 6.02
CA ASP A 305 -8.26 19.27 7.12
C ASP A 305 -8.35 20.72 6.60
N THR A 306 -8.32 20.91 5.28
CA THR A 306 -8.39 22.23 4.64
C THR A 306 -9.85 22.59 4.39
N ASP A 307 -10.29 23.71 4.95
CA ASP A 307 -11.58 24.33 4.63
C ASP A 307 -11.51 24.94 3.20
N LEU A 308 -12.20 24.30 2.27
CA LEU A 308 -12.20 24.67 0.85
C LEU A 308 -13.46 25.46 0.43
N ASP A 309 -14.50 25.51 1.26
CA ASP A 309 -15.75 26.21 0.97
C ASP A 309 -15.98 27.46 1.86
N GLY A 310 -15.15 27.65 2.89
CA GLY A 310 -15.21 28.78 3.82
C GLY A 310 -16.28 28.63 4.90
N ASP A 311 -16.76 27.40 5.15
CA ASP A 311 -17.75 27.07 6.18
C ASP A 311 -17.13 26.15 7.24
N ASP A 312 -16.81 26.67 8.41
CA ASP A 312 -16.20 25.94 9.52
C ASP A 312 -17.10 24.84 10.16
N GLN A 313 -18.33 24.68 9.67
CA GLN A 313 -19.28 23.64 10.11
C GLN A 313 -19.29 22.42 9.19
N THR A 314 -18.51 22.43 8.15
CA THR A 314 -18.39 21.36 7.17
C THR A 314 -17.04 20.66 7.26
N ILE A 315 -16.96 19.48 6.66
CA ILE A 315 -15.72 18.76 6.41
C ILE A 315 -15.60 18.50 4.92
N GLU A 316 -14.39 18.56 4.39
CA GLU A 316 -14.13 18.29 2.99
C GLU A 316 -13.65 16.87 2.76
N ILE A 317 -14.17 16.29 1.65
CA ILE A 317 -13.80 14.94 1.21
C ILE A 317 -13.36 15.01 -0.24
N THR A 318 -12.13 14.61 -0.52
CA THR A 318 -11.64 14.37 -1.87
C THR A 318 -11.93 12.94 -2.30
N MET A 319 -12.16 12.74 -3.60
CA MET A 319 -12.47 11.42 -4.13
C MET A 319 -12.18 11.33 -5.63
N PHE A 320 -11.69 10.17 -6.06
CA PHE A 320 -11.66 9.82 -7.48
C PHE A 320 -12.89 8.99 -7.82
N ASP A 321 -13.74 9.54 -8.67
CA ASP A 321 -14.89 8.83 -9.22
C ASP A 321 -14.50 8.15 -10.53
N ASN A 322 -14.32 6.82 -10.52
CA ASN A 322 -14.07 6.04 -11.74
C ASN A 322 -15.26 6.07 -12.69
N HIS A 323 -16.43 6.43 -12.17
CA HIS A 323 -17.69 6.48 -12.88
C HIS A 323 -17.94 5.24 -13.75
N PHE A 324 -17.77 4.08 -13.15
CA PHE A 324 -17.88 2.80 -13.83
C PHE A 324 -18.72 1.81 -13.02
N LEU A 325 -19.78 1.30 -13.62
CA LEU A 325 -20.63 0.30 -13.01
C LEU A 325 -20.46 -1.03 -13.74
N TRP A 326 -19.90 -2.03 -13.06
CA TRP A 326 -19.63 -3.33 -13.68
C TRP A 326 -20.55 -4.45 -13.21
N ARG A 327 -20.44 -4.85 -11.94
CA ARG A 327 -21.09 -6.07 -11.44
C ARG A 327 -22.59 -5.93 -11.19
N ARG A 328 -23.06 -4.73 -10.94
CA ARG A 328 -24.45 -4.44 -10.52
C ARG A 328 -25.27 -3.70 -11.55
N LYS A 329 -24.80 -3.64 -12.77
CA LYS A 329 -25.48 -2.95 -13.87
C LYS A 329 -26.95 -3.39 -14.09
N LYS A 330 -27.29 -4.61 -13.66
CA LYS A 330 -28.67 -5.13 -13.77
C LYS A 330 -29.56 -4.66 -12.63
N ASP A 331 -28.99 -4.29 -11.50
CA ASP A 331 -29.68 -3.91 -10.26
C ASP A 331 -29.76 -2.39 -10.06
N ILE A 332 -28.95 -1.64 -10.81
CA ILE A 332 -28.84 -0.19 -10.75
C ILE A 332 -29.14 0.36 -12.13
N ASP A 333 -30.37 0.85 -12.32
CA ASP A 333 -30.89 1.37 -13.59
C ASP A 333 -30.71 2.90 -13.75
N TYR A 334 -30.27 3.57 -12.69
CA TYR A 334 -30.07 5.01 -12.62
C TYR A 334 -28.62 5.47 -12.88
N TYR A 335 -27.73 4.55 -13.23
CA TYR A 335 -26.36 4.85 -13.59
C TYR A 335 -26.30 5.55 -14.96
N ASP A 336 -25.76 6.75 -14.97
CA ASP A 336 -25.52 7.51 -16.19
C ASP A 336 -24.08 7.29 -16.66
N LYS A 337 -23.92 6.49 -17.70
CA LYS A 337 -22.60 6.14 -18.24
C LYS A 337 -21.96 7.37 -18.90
N THR A 338 -20.80 7.79 -18.42
CA THR A 338 -19.94 8.78 -19.06
C THR A 338 -18.72 8.14 -19.71
N GLU A 339 -17.99 8.93 -20.51
CA GLU A 339 -16.68 8.57 -21.05
C GLU A 339 -15.54 9.29 -20.28
N GLU A 340 -15.84 9.78 -19.09
CA GLU A 340 -14.96 10.52 -18.21
C GLU A 340 -14.95 9.91 -16.82
N SER A 341 -13.85 10.09 -16.09
CA SER A 341 -13.74 9.96 -14.64
C SER A 341 -13.58 11.35 -14.05
N TYR A 342 -13.80 11.49 -12.75
CA TYR A 342 -13.82 12.81 -12.12
C TYR A 342 -12.96 12.85 -10.86
N LEU A 343 -12.26 13.98 -10.68
CA LEU A 343 -11.77 14.38 -9.36
C LEU A 343 -12.90 15.18 -8.70
N LEU A 344 -13.33 14.73 -7.54
CA LEU A 344 -14.44 15.31 -6.80
C LEU A 344 -13.96 15.86 -5.46
N VAL A 345 -14.56 16.99 -5.05
CA VAL A 345 -14.51 17.46 -3.67
C VAL A 345 -15.93 17.71 -3.20
N TYR A 346 -16.25 17.10 -2.08
CA TYR A 346 -17.52 17.26 -1.40
C TYR A 346 -17.32 17.99 -0.08
N SER A 347 -18.25 18.87 0.26
CA SER A 347 -18.40 19.51 1.56
C SER A 347 -19.58 18.90 2.27
N VAL A 348 -19.36 18.35 3.48
CA VAL A 348 -20.36 17.61 4.27
C VAL A 348 -20.66 18.36 5.55
N ASN A 349 -21.91 18.77 5.74
CA ASN A 349 -22.41 19.22 7.04
C ASN A 349 -22.96 18.02 7.83
N GLU A 350 -22.15 17.53 8.76
CA GLU A 350 -22.48 16.33 9.56
C GLU A 350 -23.67 16.57 10.50
N ALA A 351 -23.85 17.80 11.01
CA ALA A 351 -24.94 18.14 11.92
C ALA A 351 -26.29 18.17 11.21
N GLU A 352 -26.34 18.60 9.96
CA GLU A 352 -27.54 18.67 9.14
C GLU A 352 -27.77 17.40 8.30
N GLY A 353 -26.74 16.57 8.16
CA GLY A 353 -26.78 15.38 7.31
C GLY A 353 -26.91 15.74 5.83
N THR A 354 -26.22 16.80 5.39
CA THR A 354 -26.23 17.30 4.01
C THR A 354 -24.86 17.25 3.38
N VAL A 355 -24.81 17.21 2.06
CA VAL A 355 -23.58 17.22 1.27
C VAL A 355 -23.73 18.10 0.03
N LYS A 356 -22.69 18.90 -0.25
CA LYS A 356 -22.56 19.70 -1.48
C LYS A 356 -21.38 19.18 -2.29
N GLN A 357 -21.48 19.24 -3.60
CA GLN A 357 -20.33 19.06 -4.49
C GLN A 357 -19.71 20.45 -4.76
N ILE A 358 -18.51 20.68 -4.25
CA ILE A 358 -17.81 21.98 -4.40
C ILE A 358 -16.79 21.99 -5.54
N LYS A 359 -16.32 20.81 -5.97
CA LYS A 359 -15.42 20.70 -7.13
C LYS A 359 -15.73 19.43 -7.93
N LYS A 360 -15.63 19.55 -9.28
CA LYS A 360 -15.69 18.44 -10.21
C LYS A 360 -14.80 18.71 -11.42
N ILE A 361 -13.65 18.02 -11.48
CA ILE A 361 -12.71 18.16 -12.61
C ILE A 361 -12.75 16.86 -13.44
N PRO A 362 -13.14 16.93 -14.73
CA PRO A 362 -13.14 15.76 -15.60
C PRO A 362 -11.72 15.34 -15.97
N THR A 363 -11.51 14.04 -16.03
CA THR A 363 -10.28 13.42 -16.53
C THR A 363 -10.59 12.37 -17.59
N VAL A 364 -9.56 11.79 -18.20
CA VAL A 364 -9.76 10.61 -19.04
C VAL A 364 -10.37 9.48 -18.22
N TRP A 365 -11.26 8.73 -18.85
CA TRP A 365 -11.91 7.62 -18.17
C TRP A 365 -10.90 6.57 -17.70
N SER A 366 -10.88 6.33 -16.40
CA SER A 366 -10.08 5.30 -15.72
C SER A 366 -10.98 4.28 -15.06
N LYS A 367 -10.95 3.06 -15.55
CA LYS A 367 -11.89 2.00 -15.19
C LYS A 367 -11.85 1.59 -13.71
N ILE A 368 -10.65 1.49 -13.16
CA ILE A 368 -10.36 1.01 -11.79
C ILE A 368 -9.11 1.70 -11.27
N THR A 369 -8.80 1.55 -9.99
CA THR A 369 -7.66 2.18 -9.33
C THR A 369 -7.78 3.71 -9.33
N SER A 370 -6.69 4.45 -9.29
CA SER A 370 -6.71 5.91 -9.40
C SER A 370 -6.76 6.62 -8.04
N ALA A 371 -6.46 7.92 -8.05
CA ALA A 371 -6.47 8.76 -6.85
C ALA A 371 -6.82 10.20 -7.19
N ALA A 372 -7.37 10.91 -6.18
CA ALA A 372 -7.57 12.34 -6.16
C ALA A 372 -7.01 12.89 -4.84
N ILE A 373 -5.92 13.65 -4.90
CA ILE A 373 -5.20 14.15 -3.73
C ILE A 373 -5.10 15.68 -3.82
N TYR A 374 -5.57 16.36 -2.79
CA TYR A 374 -5.42 17.81 -2.65
C TYR A 374 -4.20 18.13 -1.78
N GLU A 375 -3.33 19.01 -2.28
CA GLU A 375 -2.14 19.50 -1.59
C GLU A 375 -2.35 20.94 -1.13
N ALA A 376 -2.50 21.10 0.18
CA ALA A 376 -2.83 22.39 0.78
C ALA A 376 -1.72 23.44 0.61
N ASP A 377 -0.45 23.04 0.74
CA ASP A 377 0.69 23.95 0.70
C ASP A 377 0.86 24.64 -0.66
N SER A 378 0.54 23.94 -1.73
CA SER A 378 0.63 24.45 -3.11
C SER A 378 -0.70 24.87 -3.69
N ASN A 379 -1.82 24.52 -3.06
CA ASN A 379 -3.17 24.64 -3.61
C ASN A 379 -3.33 23.90 -4.96
N HIS A 380 -2.72 22.71 -5.05
CA HIS A 380 -2.79 21.86 -6.23
C HIS A 380 -3.69 20.65 -6.00
N PHE A 381 -4.30 20.16 -7.08
CA PHE A 381 -5.12 18.96 -7.05
C PHE A 381 -4.55 17.91 -8.02
N PHE A 382 -4.11 16.79 -7.46
CA PHE A 382 -3.55 15.70 -8.24
C PHE A 382 -4.62 14.69 -8.63
N GLY A 383 -4.66 14.38 -9.93
CA GLY A 383 -5.49 13.34 -10.51
C GLY A 383 -4.63 12.20 -11.07
N MET A 384 -4.91 10.98 -10.65
CA MET A 384 -4.10 9.82 -10.99
C MET A 384 -4.98 8.73 -11.58
N CYS A 385 -4.98 8.64 -12.91
CA CYS A 385 -5.80 7.71 -13.68
C CYS A 385 -4.99 6.44 -13.97
N GLY A 386 -5.06 5.45 -13.07
CA GLY A 386 -4.16 4.28 -13.13
C GLY A 386 -4.53 3.24 -14.19
N HIS A 387 -5.74 3.27 -14.76
CA HIS A 387 -6.22 2.24 -15.69
C HIS A 387 -7.03 2.81 -16.85
N VAL A 388 -6.34 3.45 -17.78
CA VAL A 388 -6.90 4.13 -18.96
C VAL A 388 -6.82 3.23 -20.19
N ALA A 389 -7.91 3.12 -20.95
CA ALA A 389 -7.91 2.37 -22.20
C ALA A 389 -6.97 3.02 -23.24
N ASN A 390 -6.16 2.20 -23.89
CA ASN A 390 -5.29 2.63 -24.98
C ASN A 390 -5.56 1.75 -26.21
N ALA A 391 -5.90 2.37 -27.32
CA ALA A 391 -6.22 1.68 -28.57
C ALA A 391 -5.01 0.93 -29.15
N GLU A 392 -3.78 1.38 -28.89
CA GLU A 392 -2.57 0.80 -29.47
C GLU A 392 -1.99 -0.34 -28.64
N ASN A 393 -1.97 -0.18 -27.31
CA ASN A 393 -1.26 -1.11 -26.41
C ASN A 393 -2.14 -1.71 -25.29
N GLY A 394 -3.45 -1.57 -25.37
CA GLY A 394 -4.40 -2.09 -24.39
C GLY A 394 -4.66 -1.09 -23.25
N TRP A 395 -3.76 -0.96 -22.26
CA TRP A 395 -3.98 -0.14 -21.07
C TRP A 395 -2.73 0.68 -20.70
N LYS A 396 -2.97 1.91 -20.23
CA LYS A 396 -1.95 2.86 -19.76
C LYS A 396 -2.41 3.57 -18.50
N GLY A 397 -1.54 4.38 -17.90
CA GLY A 397 -1.85 5.32 -16.84
C GLY A 397 -1.68 6.77 -17.28
N MET A 398 -2.29 7.68 -16.53
CA MET A 398 -2.12 9.12 -16.68
C MET A 398 -2.02 9.76 -15.29
N THR A 399 -1.16 10.73 -15.13
CA THR A 399 -1.13 11.58 -13.94
C THR A 399 -1.33 13.02 -14.36
N TYR A 400 -2.03 13.77 -13.51
CA TYR A 400 -2.35 15.18 -13.69
C TYR A 400 -2.04 15.96 -12.43
N GLU A 401 -1.56 17.17 -12.58
CA GLU A 401 -1.48 18.17 -11.54
C GLU A 401 -2.26 19.40 -12.02
N PHE A 402 -3.26 19.78 -11.25
CA PHE A 402 -4.11 20.92 -11.54
C PHE A 402 -3.86 22.03 -10.50
N ASP A 403 -3.87 23.28 -10.95
CA ASP A 403 -4.16 24.40 -10.06
C ASP A 403 -5.61 24.29 -9.59
N TYR A 404 -5.83 24.22 -8.27
CA TYR A 404 -7.16 23.94 -7.71
C TYR A 404 -8.20 25.01 -8.04
N ASP A 405 -7.81 26.29 -8.00
CA ASP A 405 -8.76 27.40 -8.20
C ASP A 405 -9.16 27.54 -9.66
N THR A 406 -8.19 27.48 -10.56
CA THR A 406 -8.38 27.73 -12.00
C THR A 406 -8.69 26.48 -12.81
N GLU A 407 -8.49 25.29 -12.23
CA GLU A 407 -8.61 23.98 -12.88
C GLU A 407 -7.67 23.81 -14.09
N LYS A 408 -6.65 24.66 -14.20
CA LYS A 408 -5.66 24.58 -15.26
C LYS A 408 -4.75 23.39 -15.02
N VAL A 409 -4.53 22.58 -16.06
CA VAL A 409 -3.48 21.55 -16.04
C VAL A 409 -2.13 22.24 -15.96
N LEU A 410 -1.35 21.92 -14.94
CA LEU A 410 0.04 22.35 -14.77
C LEU A 410 0.99 21.30 -15.34
N ASN A 411 0.76 20.03 -14.97
CA ASN A 411 1.55 18.92 -15.43
C ASN A 411 0.66 17.74 -15.81
N GLN A 412 1.05 17.04 -16.87
CA GLN A 412 0.40 15.82 -17.33
C GLN A 412 1.44 14.84 -17.88
N TYR A 413 1.40 13.60 -17.40
CA TYR A 413 2.29 12.54 -17.86
C TYR A 413 1.49 11.31 -18.27
N CYS A 414 1.95 10.65 -19.35
CA CYS A 414 1.45 9.36 -19.78
C CYS A 414 2.40 8.25 -19.31
N LEU A 415 1.89 7.30 -18.56
CA LEU A 415 2.61 6.09 -18.18
C LEU A 415 2.19 4.96 -19.12
N LYS A 416 3.16 4.33 -19.78
CA LYS A 416 2.91 3.25 -20.76
C LYS A 416 2.46 1.92 -20.12
N LYS A 417 2.22 1.94 -18.80
CA LYS A 417 1.71 0.81 -18.00
C LYS A 417 0.60 1.29 -17.07
N THR A 418 -0.28 0.38 -16.66
CA THR A 418 -1.22 0.65 -15.59
C THR A 418 -0.51 0.67 -14.25
N PHE A 419 -1.01 1.46 -13.31
CA PHE A 419 -0.53 1.51 -11.95
C PHE A 419 -1.72 1.50 -10.98
N TYR A 420 -1.42 1.25 -9.70
CA TYR A 420 -2.45 1.31 -8.68
C TYR A 420 -2.64 2.74 -8.19
N ARG A 421 -1.56 3.37 -7.73
CA ARG A 421 -1.56 4.73 -7.19
C ARG A 421 -0.27 5.47 -7.56
N ALA A 422 -0.33 6.79 -7.53
CA ALA A 422 0.80 7.68 -7.51
C ALA A 422 0.59 8.72 -6.40
N GLU A 423 1.67 9.13 -5.73
CA GLU A 423 1.64 10.08 -4.62
C GLU A 423 3.00 10.73 -4.40
N GLU A 424 3.07 11.75 -3.54
CA GLU A 424 4.32 12.40 -3.19
C GLU A 424 5.29 11.44 -2.51
N MET A 425 6.57 11.46 -2.91
CA MET A 425 7.65 10.83 -2.19
C MET A 425 8.25 11.84 -1.21
N ARG A 426 7.76 11.88 0.03
CA ARG A 426 8.23 12.80 1.08
C ARG A 426 9.54 12.31 1.67
N ILE A 427 10.57 13.16 1.68
CA ILE A 427 11.91 12.77 2.12
C ILE A 427 12.33 13.63 3.32
N ASP A 428 12.53 12.99 4.49
CA ASP A 428 13.25 13.54 5.62
C ASP A 428 14.68 12.97 5.64
N TYR A 429 15.65 13.81 5.31
CA TYR A 429 17.02 13.38 5.19
C TYR A 429 17.71 13.12 6.53
N ASN A 430 17.22 13.70 7.64
CA ASN A 430 17.73 13.40 8.98
C ASN A 430 17.37 11.98 9.39
N ASP A 431 16.13 11.56 9.12
CA ASP A 431 15.69 10.19 9.35
C ASP A 431 16.50 9.19 8.51
N LEU A 432 16.72 9.49 7.24
CA LEU A 432 17.53 8.63 6.37
C LEU A 432 19.01 8.60 6.75
N ALA A 433 19.57 9.71 7.26
CA ALA A 433 20.94 9.79 7.72
C ALA A 433 21.18 9.01 9.03
N SER A 434 20.13 8.78 9.81
CA SER A 434 20.19 8.05 11.07
C SER A 434 20.69 6.61 10.88
N PRO A 435 21.54 6.09 11.79
CA PRO A 435 21.93 4.69 11.75
C PRO A 435 20.72 3.80 11.89
N MET A 436 20.69 2.70 11.13
CA MET A 436 19.68 1.67 11.33
C MET A 436 20.05 0.85 12.58
N GLU A 437 19.12 0.77 13.52
CA GLU A 437 19.15 -0.21 14.61
C GLU A 437 18.37 -1.45 14.17
N LEU A 438 19.03 -2.61 14.21
CA LEU A 438 18.37 -3.88 13.90
C LEU A 438 17.63 -4.38 15.14
N ASP A 439 16.32 -4.53 15.01
CA ASP A 439 15.51 -5.25 16.02
C ASP A 439 15.68 -6.76 15.79
N GLU A 440 16.14 -7.51 16.81
CA GLU A 440 16.22 -8.98 16.75
C GLU A 440 14.83 -9.60 16.56
N ASN A 441 13.76 -8.89 16.92
CA ASN A 441 12.38 -9.28 16.79
C ASN A 441 11.67 -8.52 15.64
N TYR A 442 12.36 -8.35 14.51
CA TYR A 442 11.81 -7.64 13.36
C TYR A 442 10.56 -8.28 12.75
N ILE A 443 10.28 -9.56 13.02
CA ILE A 443 9.05 -10.24 12.61
C ILE A 443 7.98 -9.96 13.66
N LYS A 444 6.94 -9.27 13.27
CA LYS A 444 5.81 -8.83 14.09
C LYS A 444 4.53 -9.54 13.67
N GLY A 445 3.60 -9.68 14.60
CA GLY A 445 2.28 -10.25 14.36
C GLY A 445 2.09 -11.66 14.89
N GLU A 446 0.87 -12.13 14.85
CA GLU A 446 0.49 -13.48 15.27
C GLU A 446 0.82 -14.48 14.16
N LEU A 447 2.08 -14.86 14.09
CA LEU A 447 2.49 -15.97 13.27
C LEU A 447 2.01 -17.27 13.92
N TRP A 448 1.27 -18.07 13.16
CA TRP A 448 0.91 -19.42 13.60
C TRP A 448 2.18 -20.23 13.76
N GLN A 449 2.54 -20.56 15.01
CA GLN A 449 3.80 -21.21 15.33
C GLN A 449 3.69 -22.72 15.16
N PRO A 450 4.74 -23.40 14.66
CA PRO A 450 4.80 -24.85 14.69
C PRO A 450 4.68 -25.37 16.12
N VAL A 451 3.73 -26.26 16.35
CA VAL A 451 3.47 -26.80 17.69
C VAL A 451 4.41 -27.97 17.98
N LYS A 452 5.13 -27.87 19.09
CA LYS A 452 5.98 -28.98 19.57
C LYS A 452 5.12 -30.20 19.92
N THR A 453 5.42 -31.33 19.34
CA THR A 453 4.65 -32.56 19.50
C THR A 453 5.54 -33.74 19.94
N TRP A 454 4.90 -34.81 20.33
CA TRP A 454 5.62 -36.02 20.77
C TRP A 454 6.16 -36.78 19.55
N LYS A 455 7.46 -37.06 19.53
CA LYS A 455 8.15 -37.77 18.44
C LYS A 455 7.48 -39.11 18.08
N TRP A 456 6.89 -39.82 19.07
CA TRP A 456 6.24 -41.10 18.85
C TRP A 456 4.95 -41.01 18.01
N LEU A 457 4.26 -39.86 17.97
CA LEU A 457 3.10 -39.67 17.10
C LEU A 457 3.47 -39.74 15.63
N TRP A 458 4.73 -39.44 15.31
CA TRP A 458 5.22 -39.36 13.93
C TRP A 458 6.26 -40.44 13.62
N ASN A 459 6.23 -41.58 14.38
CA ASN A 459 7.08 -42.76 14.09
C ASN A 459 6.61 -43.55 12.86
N LYS A 460 5.43 -43.19 12.30
CA LYS A 460 4.97 -43.77 11.05
C LYS A 460 5.97 -43.44 9.93
N LYS A 461 6.31 -44.43 9.11
CA LYS A 461 7.08 -44.19 7.90
C LYS A 461 6.22 -43.42 6.89
N PRO A 462 6.82 -42.51 6.10
CA PRO A 462 6.09 -41.85 5.02
C PRO A 462 5.55 -42.91 4.07
N ASP A 463 4.37 -42.66 3.53
CA ASP A 463 3.70 -43.53 2.58
C ASP A 463 4.41 -43.48 1.23
N GLN A 464 4.93 -42.32 0.85
CA GLN A 464 5.63 -42.07 -0.40
C GLN A 464 6.69 -40.97 -0.23
N VAL A 465 7.54 -40.84 -1.23
CA VAL A 465 8.50 -39.74 -1.39
C VAL A 465 7.96 -38.79 -2.46
N LEU A 466 7.96 -37.49 -2.17
CA LEU A 466 7.58 -36.49 -3.15
C LEU A 466 8.68 -36.32 -4.21
N PRO A 467 8.33 -36.14 -5.51
CA PRO A 467 9.29 -35.69 -6.51
C PRO A 467 9.97 -34.38 -6.06
N ALA A 468 11.25 -34.23 -6.39
CA ALA A 468 12.07 -33.13 -5.89
C ALA A 468 11.61 -31.72 -6.31
N ASP A 469 10.82 -31.62 -7.38
CA ASP A 469 10.28 -30.39 -7.98
C ASP A 469 8.84 -30.08 -7.58
N THR A 470 8.24 -30.92 -6.72
CA THR A 470 6.84 -30.73 -6.27
C THR A 470 6.70 -29.50 -5.37
N LEU A 471 7.69 -29.22 -4.53
CA LEU A 471 7.69 -28.11 -3.59
C LEU A 471 8.96 -27.28 -3.74
N THR A 472 8.83 -25.99 -3.57
CA THR A 472 9.97 -25.08 -3.44
C THR A 472 10.17 -24.67 -2.00
N TYR A 473 11.42 -24.40 -1.62
CA TYR A 473 11.79 -24.03 -0.25
C TYR A 473 12.67 -22.79 -0.28
N ASN A 474 12.31 -21.79 0.51
CA ASN A 474 13.10 -20.60 0.70
C ASN A 474 13.06 -20.17 2.17
N ILE A 475 14.19 -19.79 2.75
CA ILE A 475 14.28 -19.25 4.10
C ILE A 475 14.66 -17.78 3.98
N THR A 476 13.78 -16.91 4.45
CA THR A 476 14.05 -15.49 4.57
C THR A 476 13.93 -15.11 6.05
N GLY A 477 15.04 -14.66 6.63
CA GLY A 477 15.10 -14.41 8.06
C GLY A 477 14.78 -15.65 8.90
N LYS A 478 13.73 -15.59 9.70
CA LYS A 478 13.26 -16.70 10.56
C LYS A 478 11.96 -17.35 10.03
N VAL A 479 11.67 -17.22 8.74
CA VAL A 479 10.50 -17.83 8.10
C VAL A 479 10.95 -18.75 6.99
N LEU A 480 10.48 -19.99 7.01
CA LEU A 480 10.58 -20.95 5.92
C LEU A 480 9.33 -20.83 5.06
N TYR A 481 9.51 -20.50 3.79
CA TYR A 481 8.45 -20.51 2.79
C TYR A 481 8.45 -21.82 2.02
N ILE A 482 7.30 -22.49 2.01
CA ILE A 482 7.08 -23.71 1.23
C ILE A 482 6.14 -23.38 0.09
N GLY A 483 6.67 -23.31 -1.13
CA GLY A 483 5.91 -23.01 -2.33
C GLY A 483 5.34 -24.27 -2.96
N THR A 484 4.06 -24.25 -3.34
CA THR A 484 3.37 -25.35 -3.97
C THR A 484 2.27 -24.86 -4.92
N TYR A 485 2.01 -25.63 -5.99
CA TYR A 485 0.77 -25.51 -6.78
C TYR A 485 -0.34 -26.43 -6.27
N ASP A 486 -0.02 -27.27 -5.28
CA ASP A 486 -0.96 -28.22 -4.68
C ASP A 486 -1.51 -27.66 -3.36
N HIS A 487 -2.79 -27.27 -3.39
CA HIS A 487 -3.49 -26.70 -2.23
C HIS A 487 -3.91 -27.73 -1.16
N GLN A 488 -3.42 -28.96 -1.24
CA GLN A 488 -3.87 -30.06 -0.38
C GLN A 488 -2.93 -30.36 0.80
N ILE A 489 -1.84 -29.63 0.96
CA ILE A 489 -1.00 -29.78 2.16
C ILE A 489 -1.81 -29.37 3.38
N SER A 490 -2.16 -30.29 4.27
CA SER A 490 -2.87 -30.01 5.50
C SER A 490 -1.93 -29.74 6.68
N GLN A 491 -0.74 -30.36 6.69
CA GLN A 491 0.25 -30.18 7.74
C GLN A 491 1.66 -30.25 7.18
N VAL A 492 2.56 -29.46 7.77
CA VAL A 492 4.02 -29.58 7.60
C VAL A 492 4.61 -30.10 8.91
N ILE A 493 5.39 -31.17 8.82
CA ILE A 493 5.98 -31.85 9.97
C ILE A 493 7.50 -31.71 9.90
N PHE A 494 8.11 -31.21 10.96
CA PHE A 494 9.55 -31.06 11.13
C PHE A 494 10.05 -32.08 12.11
N LYS A 495 10.79 -33.07 11.63
CA LYS A 495 11.36 -34.14 12.49
C LYS A 495 12.84 -33.89 12.73
N GLY A 496 13.19 -33.48 13.92
CA GLY A 496 14.56 -33.38 14.38
C GLY A 496 15.04 -34.61 15.16
N ALA A 497 16.31 -34.63 15.51
CA ALA A 497 16.89 -35.69 16.34
C ALA A 497 16.25 -35.75 17.73
N LYS A 498 15.94 -34.58 18.31
CA LYS A 498 15.39 -34.46 19.67
C LYS A 498 13.95 -33.98 19.70
N ASN A 499 13.55 -33.15 18.73
CA ASN A 499 12.27 -32.45 18.74
C ASN A 499 11.50 -32.74 17.45
N THR A 500 10.18 -32.70 17.55
CA THR A 500 9.28 -32.76 16.40
C THR A 500 8.26 -31.62 16.53
N TYR A 501 8.03 -30.91 15.44
CA TYR A 501 7.05 -29.83 15.36
C TYR A 501 6.07 -30.11 14.25
N VAL A 502 4.83 -29.68 14.43
CA VAL A 502 3.77 -29.74 13.43
C VAL A 502 3.24 -28.35 13.19
N TYR A 503 3.20 -27.97 11.92
CA TYR A 503 2.57 -26.75 11.47
C TYR A 503 1.29 -27.13 10.73
N ASP A 504 0.14 -26.75 11.29
CA ASP A 504 -1.16 -27.00 10.68
C ASP A 504 -1.48 -25.89 9.70
N THR A 505 -1.52 -26.20 8.42
CA THR A 505 -1.77 -25.22 7.37
C THR A 505 -3.25 -24.87 7.24
N THR A 506 -4.15 -25.66 7.83
CA THR A 506 -5.59 -25.42 7.76
C THR A 506 -6.00 -24.17 8.54
N GLU A 507 -5.24 -23.80 9.57
CA GLU A 507 -5.48 -22.61 10.39
C GLU A 507 -5.09 -21.31 9.67
N VAL A 508 -4.19 -21.39 8.69
CA VAL A 508 -3.68 -20.23 7.94
C VAL A 508 -4.21 -20.16 6.50
N ARG A 509 -5.12 -21.05 6.15
CA ARG A 509 -5.71 -21.13 4.81
C ARG A 509 -7.15 -20.65 4.78
N LEU A 510 -7.49 -19.93 3.72
CA LEU A 510 -8.86 -19.82 3.25
C LEU A 510 -9.32 -21.20 2.77
N HIS A 511 -10.41 -21.73 3.34
CA HIS A 511 -11.08 -22.90 2.81
C HIS A 511 -11.72 -22.55 1.46
N MET A 512 -11.01 -22.82 0.36
CA MET A 512 -11.50 -22.56 -0.99
C MET A 512 -11.55 -23.86 -1.78
N GLU A 513 -12.75 -24.33 -2.03
CA GLU A 513 -13.02 -25.57 -2.78
C GLU A 513 -12.78 -25.44 -4.30
N THR A 514 -12.36 -24.28 -4.85
CA THR A 514 -12.56 -24.03 -6.30
C THR A 514 -11.43 -23.37 -7.08
N PHE A 515 -10.18 -23.26 -6.59
CA PHE A 515 -9.10 -22.67 -7.40
C PHE A 515 -7.96 -23.63 -7.67
N LEU A 516 -7.89 -24.07 -8.90
CA LEU A 516 -7.02 -25.15 -9.37
C LEU A 516 -5.62 -24.72 -9.84
N ASP A 517 -5.27 -23.43 -9.92
CA ASP A 517 -4.06 -22.99 -10.62
C ASP A 517 -3.25 -21.88 -9.94
N PHE A 518 -3.29 -21.75 -8.61
CA PHE A 518 -2.47 -20.75 -7.93
C PHE A 518 -1.30 -21.38 -7.20
N TYR A 519 -0.10 -20.79 -7.43
CA TYR A 519 1.08 -21.06 -6.64
C TYR A 519 0.89 -20.49 -5.23
N GLU A 520 1.00 -21.33 -4.21
CA GLU A 520 0.88 -20.96 -2.80
C GLU A 520 2.27 -20.97 -2.15
N ASN A 521 2.58 -19.95 -1.38
CA ASN A 521 3.72 -19.93 -0.46
C ASN A 521 3.22 -20.02 0.97
N ILE A 522 3.48 -21.14 1.64
CA ILE A 522 3.11 -21.37 3.04
C ILE A 522 4.22 -20.79 3.91
N PRO A 523 4.00 -19.71 4.67
CA PRO A 523 4.98 -19.16 5.58
C PRO A 523 4.98 -19.97 6.87
N VAL A 524 6.11 -20.55 7.21
CA VAL A 524 6.29 -21.30 8.45
C VAL A 524 7.33 -20.60 9.33
N PRO A 525 6.92 -19.94 10.42
CA PRO A 525 7.85 -19.31 11.34
C PRO A 525 8.72 -20.34 12.03
N LEU A 526 10.01 -20.08 12.03
CA LEU A 526 11.00 -20.95 12.71
C LEU A 526 11.30 -20.48 14.14
N GLN A 527 10.77 -19.32 14.52
CA GLN A 527 10.95 -18.75 15.85
C GLN A 527 10.31 -19.66 16.91
N GLY A 528 11.04 -19.91 18.00
CA GLY A 528 10.56 -20.81 19.07
C GLY A 528 10.84 -22.29 18.83
N MET A 529 11.30 -22.69 17.66
CA MET A 529 11.82 -24.05 17.44
C MET A 529 13.21 -24.18 18.06
N ASN A 530 13.47 -25.33 18.68
CA ASN A 530 14.77 -25.60 19.28
C ASN A 530 15.86 -25.85 18.24
N ALA A 531 17.11 -25.55 18.55
CA ALA A 531 18.26 -25.89 17.71
C ALA A 531 18.32 -27.40 17.43
N ASP A 532 18.25 -27.77 16.16
CA ASP A 532 18.30 -29.15 15.65
C ASP A 532 18.43 -29.14 14.12
N ASN A 533 18.71 -30.29 13.53
CA ASN A 533 18.55 -30.53 12.10
C ASN A 533 17.20 -31.19 11.87
N TYR A 534 16.37 -30.57 11.07
CA TYR A 534 15.00 -31.00 10.80
C TYR A 534 14.85 -31.57 9.40
N GLU A 535 14.24 -32.75 9.31
CA GLU A 535 13.69 -33.31 8.07
C GLU A 535 12.26 -32.77 7.89
N ILE A 536 11.90 -32.40 6.67
CA ILE A 536 10.58 -31.86 6.34
C ILE A 536 9.70 -32.95 5.73
N TYR A 537 8.52 -33.09 6.30
CA TYR A 537 7.47 -33.97 5.79
C TYR A 537 6.19 -33.16 5.59
N VAL A 538 5.34 -33.59 4.67
CA VAL A 538 4.03 -32.97 4.44
C VAL A 538 2.92 -34.01 4.52
N MET A 539 1.75 -33.55 4.98
CA MET A 539 0.52 -34.32 5.00
C MET A 539 -0.41 -33.78 3.92
N TYR A 540 -0.77 -34.62 2.97
CA TYR A 540 -1.87 -34.40 2.03
C TYR A 540 -3.13 -35.12 2.51
N GLN A 541 -4.26 -34.93 1.81
CA GLN A 541 -5.50 -35.64 2.13
C GLN A 541 -5.37 -37.16 1.98
N ASP A 542 -4.52 -37.61 1.06
CA ASP A 542 -4.36 -39.02 0.66
C ASP A 542 -3.13 -39.70 1.30
N GLY A 543 -2.27 -38.98 2.03
CA GLY A 543 -1.12 -39.61 2.62
C GLY A 543 -0.09 -38.70 3.28
N PHE A 544 0.92 -39.35 3.86
CA PHE A 544 2.06 -38.74 4.53
C PHE A 544 3.32 -38.91 3.68
N TYR A 545 3.98 -37.81 3.33
CA TYR A 545 5.05 -37.76 2.33
C TYR A 545 6.37 -37.25 2.90
N ASP A 546 7.46 -37.88 2.47
CA ASP A 546 8.82 -37.40 2.68
C ASP A 546 9.19 -36.42 1.56
N THR A 547 9.58 -35.21 1.91
CA THR A 547 9.99 -34.19 0.95
C THR A 547 11.47 -34.30 0.58
N GLN A 548 12.24 -35.12 1.28
CA GLN A 548 13.69 -35.24 1.18
C GLN A 548 14.45 -33.91 1.43
N GLN A 549 13.78 -32.95 2.00
CA GLN A 549 14.37 -31.65 2.36
C GLN A 549 14.71 -31.58 3.84
N THR A 550 15.77 -30.86 4.13
CA THR A 550 16.24 -30.63 5.49
C THR A 550 16.65 -29.18 5.70
N PHE A 551 16.55 -28.70 6.93
CA PHE A 551 17.12 -27.43 7.33
C PHE A 551 17.65 -27.48 8.77
N ALA A 552 18.58 -26.59 9.10
CA ALA A 552 19.16 -26.48 10.41
C ALA A 552 18.70 -25.19 11.12
N ILE A 553 18.36 -25.31 12.39
CA ILE A 553 18.22 -24.17 13.31
C ILE A 553 19.42 -24.26 14.28
N ASN A 554 20.24 -23.21 14.27
CA ASN A 554 21.45 -23.07 15.07
C ASN A 554 21.20 -22.39 16.42
#